data_70379f43627ca9caa7494079e73dcb40
#
_entry.id   70379f43627ca9caa7494079e73dcb40
#
_cell.length_a   1.000
_cell.length_b   1.000
_cell.length_c   1.000
_cell.angle_alpha   90.00
_cell.angle_beta   90.00
_cell.angle_gamma   90.00
#
_symmetry.space_group_name_H-M   'P 1'
#
loop_
_entity.id
_entity.type
_entity.pdbx_description
1 polymer ?
#
loop_
_entity_poly.entity_id
_entity_poly.type
_entity_poly.pdbx_seq_one_letter_code
_entity_poly.pdbx_strand_id
1 'polypeptide(L)'
;MLILHTSDWHLGRTLHGAPLGDSADAFIDWLVALVRERGVDAVLISGDVFDRAVPPVDALARMRRALRELTAITTVILTSGNHDGAARLGLFADMLSPSLHVVTDPEAIGSAVEAGGALVYPMPYLEPDLVRQVLSDLEPDGESGAARPLPRSHQAVLAAALRRIRRDLSARR
;
A
#
# COMPACT_ATOMS: atom_id res chain seq x y z
N MET A 1 -7.59 -14.18 14.92
CA MET A 1 -7.04 -13.19 13.98
C MET A 1 -8.19 -12.46 13.30
N LEU A 2 -8.19 -11.14 13.37
CA LEU A 2 -9.16 -10.26 12.70
C LEU A 2 -8.38 -9.17 11.95
N ILE A 3 -8.50 -9.14 10.63
CA ILE A 3 -7.88 -8.15 9.76
C ILE A 3 -8.97 -7.24 9.21
N LEU A 4 -8.77 -5.92 9.29
CA LEU A 4 -9.62 -4.94 8.67
C LEU A 4 -8.94 -4.46 7.38
N HIS A 5 -9.67 -4.49 6.27
CA HIS A 5 -9.21 -4.00 4.98
C HIS A 5 -10.03 -2.79 4.54
N THR A 6 -9.35 -1.72 4.14
CA THR A 6 -9.94 -0.48 3.64
C THR A 6 -9.09 0.07 2.50
N SER A 7 -9.68 0.91 1.64
CA SER A 7 -9.03 1.57 0.52
C SER A 7 -9.78 2.86 0.15
N ASP A 8 -9.28 3.60 -0.82
CA ASP A 8 -10.01 4.69 -1.49
C ASP A 8 -10.49 5.80 -0.55
N TRP A 9 -9.63 6.22 0.39
CA TRP A 9 -9.97 7.30 1.32
C TRP A 9 -10.09 8.65 0.64
N HIS A 10 -9.35 8.88 -0.44
CA HIS A 10 -9.34 10.09 -1.24
C HIS A 10 -9.31 11.37 -0.39
N LEU A 11 -8.43 11.41 0.61
CA LEU A 11 -8.26 12.58 1.46
C LEU A 11 -7.92 13.83 0.64
N GLY A 12 -8.65 14.91 0.88
CA GLY A 12 -8.53 16.15 0.11
C GLY A 12 -9.50 16.26 -1.08
N ARG A 13 -10.39 15.27 -1.25
CA ARG A 13 -11.41 15.28 -2.31
C ARG A 13 -12.48 16.35 -2.06
N THR A 14 -12.98 16.89 -3.15
CA THR A 14 -14.16 17.78 -3.17
C THR A 14 -15.29 17.15 -4.00
N LEU A 15 -16.52 17.36 -3.60
CA LEU A 15 -17.70 16.97 -4.36
C LEU A 15 -18.48 18.23 -4.76
N HIS A 16 -18.61 18.48 -6.06
CA HIS A 16 -19.25 19.70 -6.59
C HIS A 16 -18.70 20.99 -5.98
N GLY A 17 -17.39 21.03 -5.73
CA GLY A 17 -16.73 22.19 -5.11
C GLY A 17 -16.79 22.23 -3.57
N ALA A 18 -17.57 21.40 -2.93
CA ALA A 18 -17.63 21.30 -1.47
C ALA A 18 -16.53 20.33 -0.95
N PRO A 19 -15.68 20.74 0.00
CA PRO A 19 -14.67 19.85 0.55
C PRO A 19 -15.31 18.74 1.40
N LEU A 20 -14.78 17.52 1.28
CA LEU A 20 -15.25 16.36 2.06
C LEU A 20 -14.45 16.15 3.37
N GLY A 21 -13.82 17.21 3.88
CA GLY A 21 -12.97 17.13 5.06
C GLY A 21 -13.67 16.59 6.30
N ASP A 22 -14.85 17.12 6.61
CA ASP A 22 -15.63 16.70 7.79
C ASP A 22 -16.09 15.24 7.68
N SER A 23 -16.44 14.79 6.46
CA SER A 23 -16.79 13.38 6.21
C SER A 23 -15.58 12.47 6.38
N ALA A 24 -14.40 12.91 5.95
CA ALA A 24 -13.15 12.18 6.14
C ALA A 24 -12.77 12.10 7.64
N ASP A 25 -12.96 13.18 8.39
CA ASP A 25 -12.72 13.19 9.83
C ASP A 25 -13.66 12.22 10.56
N ALA A 26 -14.95 12.25 10.24
CA ALA A 26 -15.96 11.34 10.81
C ALA A 26 -15.64 9.85 10.46
N PHE A 27 -15.20 9.58 9.23
CA PHE A 27 -14.75 8.25 8.83
C PHE A 27 -13.54 7.77 9.64
N ILE A 28 -12.53 8.61 9.81
CA ILE A 28 -11.32 8.28 10.58
C ILE A 28 -11.68 7.98 12.04
N ASP A 29 -12.53 8.81 12.65
CA ASP A 29 -12.97 8.62 14.03
C ASP A 29 -13.74 7.29 14.22
N TRP A 30 -14.64 7.00 13.29
CA TRP A 30 -15.37 5.73 13.25
C TRP A 30 -14.42 4.53 13.07
N LEU A 31 -13.47 4.62 12.14
CA LEU A 31 -12.51 3.55 11.85
C LEU A 31 -11.64 3.23 13.08
N VAL A 32 -11.10 4.26 13.72
CA VAL A 32 -10.28 4.10 14.94
C VAL A 32 -11.09 3.48 16.08
N ALA A 33 -12.34 3.93 16.28
CA ALA A 33 -13.24 3.37 17.28
C ALA A 33 -13.53 1.90 16.99
N LEU A 34 -13.85 1.55 15.74
CA LEU A 34 -14.12 0.18 15.30
C LEU A 34 -12.91 -0.75 15.53
N VAL A 35 -11.70 -0.30 15.15
CA VAL A 35 -10.46 -1.07 15.33
C VAL A 35 -10.24 -1.39 16.82
N ARG A 36 -10.44 -0.41 17.68
CA ARG A 36 -10.28 -0.57 19.13
C ARG A 36 -11.35 -1.49 19.73
N GLU A 37 -12.61 -1.27 19.38
CA GLU A 37 -13.75 -2.04 19.91
C GLU A 37 -13.67 -3.52 19.52
N ARG A 38 -13.28 -3.78 18.27
CA ARG A 38 -13.25 -5.14 17.74
C ARG A 38 -11.95 -5.88 17.99
N GLY A 39 -10.93 -5.23 18.55
CA GLY A 39 -9.62 -5.84 18.76
C GLY A 39 -8.98 -6.32 17.45
N VAL A 40 -8.92 -5.42 16.45
CA VAL A 40 -8.37 -5.74 15.13
C VAL A 40 -6.86 -5.95 15.24
N ASP A 41 -6.36 -7.08 14.74
CA ASP A 41 -4.95 -7.47 14.80
C ASP A 41 -4.09 -6.73 13.75
N ALA A 42 -4.69 -6.35 12.61
CA ALA A 42 -4.03 -5.55 11.58
C ALA A 42 -5.02 -4.75 10.73
N VAL A 43 -4.62 -3.56 10.30
CA VAL A 43 -5.37 -2.73 9.33
C VAL A 43 -4.58 -2.67 8.02
N LEU A 44 -5.22 -3.05 6.92
CA LEU A 44 -4.67 -2.96 5.57
C LEU A 44 -5.32 -1.78 4.86
N ILE A 45 -4.50 -0.81 4.42
CA ILE A 45 -4.94 0.37 3.65
C ILE A 45 -4.39 0.22 2.23
N SER A 46 -5.25 -0.19 1.30
CA SER A 46 -4.85 -0.60 -0.05
C SER A 46 -5.03 0.52 -1.07
N GLY A 47 -4.21 1.57 -0.94
CA GLY A 47 -4.09 2.63 -1.93
C GLY A 47 -5.21 3.67 -1.94
N ASP A 48 -5.01 4.66 -2.80
CA ASP A 48 -5.85 5.85 -3.02
C ASP A 48 -6.19 6.56 -1.70
N VAL A 49 -5.14 6.72 -0.88
CA VAL A 49 -5.22 7.43 0.38
C VAL A 49 -5.50 8.90 0.15
N PHE A 50 -4.86 9.48 -0.85
CA PHE A 50 -5.06 10.86 -1.26
C PHE A 50 -5.80 10.93 -2.59
N ASP A 51 -6.58 12.01 -2.76
CA ASP A 51 -7.30 12.27 -4.02
C ASP A 51 -6.37 12.63 -5.18
N ARG A 52 -5.14 13.04 -4.87
CA ARG A 52 -4.12 13.41 -5.89
C ARG A 52 -2.70 13.21 -5.36
N ALA A 53 -1.76 13.01 -6.26
CA ALA A 53 -0.33 12.79 -5.97
C ALA A 53 0.33 13.92 -5.16
N VAL A 54 -0.21 15.14 -5.22
CA VAL A 54 0.18 16.29 -4.39
C VAL A 54 -1.02 16.68 -3.52
N PRO A 55 -1.17 16.07 -2.34
CA PRO A 55 -2.31 16.33 -1.47
C PRO A 55 -2.20 17.70 -0.79
N PRO A 56 -3.33 18.34 -0.47
CA PRO A 56 -3.34 19.55 0.32
C PRO A 56 -2.91 19.30 1.77
N VAL A 57 -2.47 20.35 2.45
CA VAL A 57 -1.88 20.24 3.81
C VAL A 57 -2.85 19.64 4.83
N ASP A 58 -4.13 19.96 4.72
CA ASP A 58 -5.17 19.43 5.60
C ASP A 58 -5.39 17.90 5.41
N ALA A 59 -5.27 17.40 4.16
CA ALA A 59 -5.29 15.98 3.89
C ALA A 59 -4.09 15.25 4.52
N LEU A 60 -2.90 15.85 4.44
CA LEU A 60 -1.70 15.32 5.12
C LEU A 60 -1.89 15.29 6.63
N ALA A 61 -2.50 16.33 7.21
CA ALA A 61 -2.77 16.37 8.66
C ALA A 61 -3.74 15.27 9.09
N ARG A 62 -4.82 15.01 8.30
CA ARG A 62 -5.78 13.91 8.52
C ARG A 62 -5.10 12.56 8.47
N MET A 63 -4.31 12.31 7.42
CA MET A 63 -3.57 11.06 7.27
C MET A 63 -2.63 10.82 8.45
N ARG A 64 -1.87 11.84 8.85
CA ARG A 64 -0.96 11.76 10.01
C ARG A 64 -1.72 11.45 11.30
N ARG A 65 -2.91 12.06 11.51
CA ARG A 65 -3.77 11.76 12.66
C ARG A 65 -4.22 10.30 12.63
N ALA A 66 -4.76 9.85 11.51
CA ALA A 66 -5.25 8.49 11.34
C ALA A 66 -4.16 7.45 11.62
N LEU A 67 -2.98 7.60 10.99
CA LEU A 67 -1.87 6.68 11.18
C LEU A 67 -1.41 6.65 12.64
N ARG A 68 -1.26 7.82 13.28
CA ARG A 68 -0.85 7.89 14.69
C ARG A 68 -1.83 7.17 15.61
N GLU A 69 -3.15 7.33 15.39
CA GLU A 69 -4.17 6.73 16.23
C GLU A 69 -4.31 5.23 15.99
N LEU A 70 -4.23 4.78 14.72
CA LEU A 70 -4.29 3.36 14.37
C LEU A 70 -3.04 2.61 14.84
N THR A 71 -1.84 3.15 14.62
CA THR A 71 -0.59 2.48 15.02
C THR A 71 -0.35 2.41 16.53
N ALA A 72 -1.08 3.21 17.30
CA ALA A 72 -1.12 3.08 18.75
C ALA A 72 -1.96 1.89 19.23
N ILE A 73 -2.74 1.26 18.35
CA ILE A 73 -3.67 0.18 18.71
C ILE A 73 -3.26 -1.13 18.02
N THR A 74 -2.83 -1.06 16.75
CA THR A 74 -2.62 -2.24 15.92
C THR A 74 -1.54 -2.01 14.86
N THR A 75 -1.14 -3.07 14.15
CA THR A 75 -0.26 -2.95 12.98
C THR A 75 -1.03 -2.39 11.79
N VAL A 76 -0.44 -1.42 11.10
CA VAL A 76 -0.98 -0.81 9.88
C VAL A 76 -0.06 -1.12 8.71
N ILE A 77 -0.63 -1.64 7.63
CA ILE A 77 0.06 -1.88 6.36
C ILE A 77 -0.61 -1.02 5.29
N LEU A 78 0.17 -0.14 4.68
CA LEU A 78 -0.29 0.84 3.71
C LEU A 78 0.42 0.63 2.38
N THR A 79 -0.33 0.61 1.28
CA THR A 79 0.22 0.64 -0.08
C THR A 79 -0.22 1.89 -0.82
N SER A 80 0.49 2.26 -1.89
CA SER A 80 0.03 3.33 -2.79
C SER A 80 -0.98 2.81 -3.80
N GLY A 81 -1.97 3.64 -4.13
CA GLY A 81 -2.89 3.47 -5.24
C GLY A 81 -2.46 4.26 -6.48
N ASN A 82 -3.36 4.40 -7.45
CA ASN A 82 -3.06 5.13 -8.69
C ASN A 82 -3.18 6.66 -8.54
N HIS A 83 -3.91 7.15 -7.55
CA HIS A 83 -3.98 8.57 -7.22
C HIS A 83 -2.82 9.05 -6.36
N ASP A 84 -2.17 8.15 -5.63
CA ASP A 84 -1.09 8.48 -4.71
C ASP A 84 0.22 8.75 -5.44
N GLY A 85 0.98 9.72 -4.96
CA GLY A 85 2.38 9.86 -5.34
C GLY A 85 3.24 8.84 -4.59
N ALA A 86 3.49 7.66 -5.17
CA ALA A 86 4.19 6.56 -4.51
C ALA A 86 5.49 6.99 -3.81
N ALA A 87 6.37 7.72 -4.50
CA ALA A 87 7.62 8.23 -3.94
C ALA A 87 7.41 9.19 -2.76
N ARG A 88 6.32 9.98 -2.78
CA ARG A 88 5.99 10.90 -1.68
C ARG A 88 5.41 10.15 -0.49
N LEU A 89 4.51 9.21 -0.74
CA LEU A 89 3.90 8.41 0.31
C LEU A 89 4.94 7.52 1.02
N GLY A 90 5.91 7.01 0.28
CA GLY A 90 7.01 6.18 0.79
C GLY A 90 8.23 6.94 1.30
N LEU A 91 8.21 8.28 1.32
CA LEU A 91 9.42 9.11 1.57
C LEU A 91 10.20 8.76 2.83
N PHE A 92 9.54 8.27 3.87
CA PHE A 92 10.18 7.89 5.13
C PHE A 92 9.84 6.45 5.53
N ALA A 93 9.50 5.60 4.58
CA ALA A 93 9.04 4.23 4.84
C ALA A 93 10.02 3.43 5.71
N ASP A 94 11.33 3.59 5.48
CA ASP A 94 12.39 2.87 6.20
C ASP A 94 12.64 3.41 7.62
N MET A 95 12.05 4.54 7.98
CA MET A 95 12.26 5.22 9.26
C MET A 95 11.04 5.12 10.19
N LEU A 96 10.02 4.35 9.79
CA LEU A 96 8.75 4.29 10.49
C LEU A 96 8.78 3.33 11.70
N SER A 97 7.76 3.46 12.54
CA SER A 97 7.53 2.58 13.68
C SER A 97 7.33 1.12 13.25
N PRO A 98 7.73 0.13 14.08
CA PRO A 98 7.44 -1.28 13.81
C PRO A 98 5.96 -1.61 13.57
N SER A 99 5.05 -0.75 14.02
CA SER A 99 3.61 -0.90 13.81
C SER A 99 3.10 -0.28 12.51
N LEU A 100 3.97 0.35 11.70
CA LEU A 100 3.59 0.99 10.43
C LEU A 100 4.50 0.53 9.29
N HIS A 101 3.90 -0.14 8.33
CA HIS A 101 4.57 -0.58 7.11
C HIS A 101 3.97 0.17 5.92
N VAL A 102 4.77 0.99 5.25
CA VAL A 102 4.39 1.71 4.03
C VAL A 102 5.14 1.11 2.86
N VAL A 103 4.42 0.43 1.97
CA VAL A 103 5.00 -0.28 0.82
C VAL A 103 4.51 0.36 -0.47
N THR A 104 5.38 1.13 -1.10
CA THR A 104 5.10 1.86 -2.34
C THR A 104 6.07 1.49 -3.47
N ASP A 105 7.14 0.77 -3.14
CA ASP A 105 8.14 0.33 -4.09
C ASP A 105 7.79 -1.05 -4.65
N PRO A 106 7.65 -1.20 -5.99
CA PRO A 106 7.44 -2.49 -6.64
C PRO A 106 8.57 -3.51 -6.41
N GLU A 107 9.79 -3.07 -6.08
CA GLU A 107 10.91 -3.97 -5.77
C GLU A 107 10.68 -4.72 -4.45
N ALA A 108 9.91 -4.16 -3.52
CA ALA A 108 9.58 -4.80 -2.26
C ALA A 108 8.57 -5.95 -2.39
N ILE A 109 7.96 -6.14 -3.57
CA ILE A 109 7.01 -7.23 -3.81
C ILE A 109 7.71 -8.59 -3.66
N GLY A 110 7.10 -9.45 -2.85
CA GLY A 110 7.66 -10.73 -2.44
C GLY A 110 8.21 -10.71 -1.02
N SER A 111 8.32 -9.53 -0.40
CA SER A 111 8.66 -9.41 1.02
C SER A 111 7.37 -9.41 1.85
N ALA A 112 7.24 -10.39 2.75
CA ALA A 112 6.09 -10.50 3.63
C ALA A 112 6.23 -9.57 4.85
N VAL A 113 5.11 -9.01 5.28
CA VAL A 113 4.94 -8.36 6.59
C VAL A 113 4.18 -9.33 7.50
N GLU A 114 4.72 -9.62 8.67
CA GLU A 114 4.01 -10.41 9.67
C GLU A 114 3.05 -9.50 10.47
N ALA A 115 1.77 -9.80 10.42
CA ALA A 115 0.74 -9.05 11.15
C ALA A 115 -0.39 -9.97 11.61
N GLY A 116 -0.77 -9.88 12.88
CA GLY A 116 -1.85 -10.67 13.45
C GLY A 116 -1.67 -12.19 13.33
N GLY A 117 -0.42 -12.69 13.22
CA GLY A 117 -0.12 -14.11 13.00
C GLY A 117 -0.29 -14.59 11.55
N ALA A 118 -0.43 -13.67 10.60
CA ALA A 118 -0.46 -13.97 9.17
C ALA A 118 0.71 -13.32 8.44
N LEU A 119 1.06 -13.89 7.29
CA LEU A 119 1.96 -13.27 6.32
C LEU A 119 1.12 -12.43 5.35
N VAL A 120 1.33 -11.14 5.34
CA VAL A 120 0.72 -10.20 4.41
C VAL A 120 1.76 -9.81 3.36
N TYR A 121 1.42 -9.94 2.09
CA TYR A 121 2.26 -9.50 0.97
C TYR A 121 1.67 -8.22 0.38
N PRO A 122 2.11 -7.05 0.84
CA PRO A 122 1.59 -5.79 0.33
C PRO A 122 2.05 -5.58 -1.10
N MET A 123 1.13 -5.11 -1.93
CA MET A 123 1.37 -4.86 -3.34
C MET A 123 0.84 -3.46 -3.68
N PRO A 124 1.72 -2.50 -4.03
CA PRO A 124 1.28 -1.17 -4.47
C PRO A 124 0.60 -1.25 -5.83
N TYR A 125 -0.04 -0.16 -6.27
CA TYR A 125 -0.55 -0.07 -7.63
C TYR A 125 0.57 -0.27 -8.65
N LEU A 126 0.31 -1.13 -9.63
CA LEU A 126 1.27 -1.54 -10.65
C LEU A 126 0.89 -0.97 -12.02
N GLU A 127 1.33 0.26 -12.30
CA GLU A 127 1.22 0.83 -13.64
C GLU A 127 2.19 0.11 -14.58
N PRO A 128 1.71 -0.63 -15.60
CA PRO A 128 2.56 -1.47 -16.45
C PRO A 128 3.72 -0.72 -17.08
N ASP A 129 3.52 0.52 -17.51
CA ASP A 129 4.57 1.31 -18.13
C ASP A 129 5.74 1.63 -17.19
N LEU A 130 5.45 1.77 -15.91
CA LEU A 130 6.45 2.12 -14.89
C LEU A 130 7.14 0.90 -14.30
N VAL A 131 6.41 -0.23 -14.15
CA VAL A 131 6.92 -1.37 -13.36
C VAL A 131 7.36 -2.57 -14.20
N ARG A 132 7.03 -2.63 -15.50
CA ARG A 132 7.32 -3.78 -16.37
C ARG A 132 8.81 -4.14 -16.48
N GLN A 133 9.71 -3.17 -16.30
CA GLN A 133 11.16 -3.41 -16.29
C GLN A 133 11.60 -3.95 -14.93
N VAL A 134 11.16 -3.31 -13.86
CA VAL A 134 11.47 -3.67 -12.47
C VAL A 134 10.97 -5.07 -12.10
N LEU A 135 9.79 -5.43 -12.59
CA LEU A 135 9.17 -6.73 -12.33
C LEU A 135 9.56 -7.81 -13.35
N SER A 136 10.39 -7.47 -14.35
CA SER A 136 10.91 -8.46 -15.29
C SER A 136 11.96 -9.34 -14.59
N ASP A 137 11.53 -10.17 -13.64
CA ASP A 137 12.36 -11.17 -12.98
C ASP A 137 12.87 -12.19 -14.00
N LEU A 138 13.93 -11.78 -14.75
CA LEU A 138 15.07 -12.64 -14.83
C LEU A 138 14.84 -14.04 -15.41
N GLU A 139 14.27 -14.12 -16.59
CA GLU A 139 14.81 -15.11 -17.51
C GLU A 139 15.74 -14.31 -18.43
N PRO A 140 17.07 -14.38 -18.26
CA PRO A 140 17.96 -13.78 -19.24
C PRO A 140 17.65 -14.41 -20.58
N ASP A 141 17.37 -13.60 -21.59
CA ASP A 141 17.42 -14.07 -22.98
C ASP A 141 18.77 -14.75 -23.16
N GLY A 142 18.77 -16.00 -23.56
CA GLY A 142 19.93 -16.90 -23.53
C GLY A 142 21.19 -16.40 -24.26
N GLU A 143 21.21 -15.25 -24.90
CA GLU A 143 22.35 -14.69 -25.58
C GLU A 143 22.84 -13.32 -25.03
N SER A 144 21.98 -12.50 -24.43
CA SER A 144 22.40 -11.15 -23.99
C SER A 144 22.49 -10.98 -22.48
N GLY A 145 21.96 -11.87 -21.68
CA GLY A 145 21.94 -11.77 -20.21
C GLY A 145 21.08 -10.61 -19.67
N ALA A 146 20.40 -9.85 -20.52
CA ALA A 146 19.55 -8.73 -20.13
C ALA A 146 18.09 -9.21 -19.99
N ALA A 147 17.45 -8.85 -18.87
CA ALA A 147 16.04 -9.14 -18.67
C ALA A 147 15.18 -8.36 -19.68
N ARG A 148 14.31 -9.05 -20.41
CA ARG A 148 13.33 -8.38 -21.27
C ARG A 148 12.23 -7.75 -20.41
N PRO A 149 11.79 -6.51 -20.72
CA PRO A 149 10.62 -5.94 -20.08
C PRO A 149 9.39 -6.84 -20.26
N LEU A 150 8.58 -6.95 -19.22
CA LEU A 150 7.30 -7.67 -19.33
C LEU A 150 6.39 -7.04 -20.39
N PRO A 151 5.43 -7.80 -20.97
CA PRO A 151 4.38 -7.23 -21.79
C PRO A 151 3.67 -6.07 -21.10
N ARG A 152 3.30 -5.05 -21.88
CA ARG A 152 2.61 -3.85 -21.38
C ARG A 152 1.14 -4.18 -21.04
N SER A 153 0.93 -4.88 -19.93
CA SER A 153 -0.41 -5.23 -19.46
C SER A 153 -0.43 -5.47 -17.95
N HIS A 154 -1.52 -5.12 -17.31
CA HIS A 154 -1.74 -5.43 -15.90
C HIS A 154 -1.63 -6.93 -15.60
N GLN A 155 -2.12 -7.76 -16.51
CA GLN A 155 -2.03 -9.22 -16.35
C GLN A 155 -0.56 -9.67 -16.25
N ALA A 156 0.34 -9.15 -17.09
CA ALA A 156 1.74 -9.55 -17.08
C ALA A 156 2.46 -9.11 -15.78
N VAL A 157 2.26 -7.86 -15.36
CA VAL A 157 2.90 -7.34 -14.13
C VAL A 157 2.33 -7.99 -12.86
N LEU A 158 1.03 -8.26 -12.80
CA LEU A 158 0.41 -8.98 -11.70
C LEU A 158 0.90 -10.43 -11.62
N ALA A 159 1.04 -11.11 -12.76
CA ALA A 159 1.57 -12.46 -12.81
C ALA A 159 3.03 -12.51 -12.31
N ALA A 160 3.85 -11.51 -12.63
CA ALA A 160 5.21 -11.39 -12.13
C ALA A 160 5.23 -11.14 -10.61
N ALA A 161 4.42 -10.22 -10.11
CA ALA A 161 4.26 -9.95 -8.69
C ALA A 161 3.88 -11.23 -7.91
N LEU A 162 2.90 -11.99 -8.40
CA LEU A 162 2.48 -13.26 -7.81
C LEU A 162 3.59 -14.33 -7.84
N ARG A 163 4.45 -14.35 -8.86
CA ARG A 163 5.61 -15.27 -8.87
C ARG A 163 6.60 -14.93 -7.76
N ARG A 164 6.90 -13.64 -7.52
CA ARG A 164 7.77 -13.20 -6.42
C ARG A 164 7.20 -13.63 -5.06
N ILE A 165 5.91 -13.38 -4.83
CA ILE A 165 5.22 -13.79 -3.61
C ILE A 165 5.30 -15.32 -3.40
N ARG A 166 5.00 -16.10 -4.44
CA ARG A 166 5.06 -17.56 -4.37
C ARG A 166 6.47 -18.09 -4.10
N ARG A 167 7.51 -17.43 -4.63
CA ARG A 167 8.90 -17.80 -4.37
C ARG A 167 9.25 -17.62 -2.90
N ASP A 168 8.94 -16.47 -2.28
CA ASP A 168 9.16 -16.25 -0.85
C ASP A 168 8.36 -17.23 0.01
N LEU A 169 7.08 -17.41 -0.29
CA LEU A 169 6.22 -18.34 0.45
C LEU A 169 6.71 -19.79 0.39
N SER A 170 7.30 -20.20 -0.74
CA SER A 170 7.88 -21.55 -0.88
C SER A 170 9.21 -21.69 -0.12
N ALA A 171 9.99 -20.62 0.00
CA ALA A 171 11.25 -20.61 0.74
C ALA A 171 11.05 -20.61 2.27
N ARG A 172 9.86 -20.27 2.75
CA ARG A 172 9.49 -20.27 4.19
C ARG A 172 8.95 -21.60 4.70
N ARG A 173 8.74 -22.55 3.81
CA ARG A 173 8.28 -23.93 4.15
C ARG A 173 9.46 -24.85 4.38
#